data_6a27b571466f7573a5ecc39a4a8243da
#
_entry.id   6a27b571466f7573a5ecc39a4a8243da
#
_cell.length_a   1.000
_cell.length_b   1.000
_cell.length_c   1.000
_cell.angle_alpha   90.00
_cell.angle_beta   90.00
_cell.angle_gamma   90.00
#
_symmetry.space_group_name_H-M   'P 1'
#
loop_
_entity.id
_entity.type
_entity.pdbx_description
1 polymer ?
#
loop_
_entity_poly.entity_id
_entity_poly.type
_entity_poly.pdbx_seq_one_letter_code
_entity_poly.pdbx_strand_id
1 'polypeptide(L)'
;MPGSVHDKLRRKITLKYRSPNDLPKDNRGVPVLPRVRNLPSKYVPTFAEFVHYIVEEGEAGHEPDMHWAPVFSFCNPCQVNINTIAKVETMDEDTEYILRRIQVSKGRIDMTKKNLAPDGKSASEVADGYLKSIGSSLYEKITKLYIVDFDIFGYNPKNFSDL
;
A
#
# COMPACT_ATOMS: atom_id res chain seq x y z
N MET A 1 -9.58 26.03 -4.89
CA MET A 1 -9.05 25.39 -3.66
C MET A 1 -7.88 24.53 -4.04
N PRO A 2 -6.76 24.53 -3.32
CA PRO A 2 -5.67 23.62 -3.60
C PRO A 2 -6.18 22.17 -3.48
N GLY A 3 -5.81 21.31 -4.41
CA GLY A 3 -6.16 19.89 -4.41
C GLY A 3 -5.73 19.21 -3.11
N SER A 4 -6.38 18.08 -2.76
CA SER A 4 -6.03 17.30 -1.57
C SER A 4 -4.54 16.92 -1.59
N VAL A 5 -3.97 16.57 -0.44
CA VAL A 5 -2.59 16.07 -0.34
C VAL A 5 -2.38 14.88 -1.29
N HIS A 6 -3.38 14.00 -1.40
CA HIS A 6 -3.39 12.88 -2.32
C HIS A 6 -3.31 13.29 -3.81
N ASP A 7 -3.96 14.38 -4.21
CA ASP A 7 -3.86 14.88 -5.59
C ASP A 7 -2.46 15.40 -5.91
N LYS A 8 -1.80 16.06 -4.96
CA LYS A 8 -0.42 16.52 -5.13
C LYS A 8 0.54 15.35 -5.29
N LEU A 9 0.40 14.32 -4.46
CA LEU A 9 1.22 13.12 -4.52
C LEU A 9 1.03 12.37 -5.84
N ARG A 10 -0.22 12.10 -6.24
CA ARG A 10 -0.53 11.47 -7.54
C ARG A 10 0.12 12.20 -8.70
N ARG A 11 0.04 13.53 -8.74
CA ARG A 11 0.68 14.36 -9.76
C ARG A 11 2.20 14.26 -9.72
N LYS A 12 2.80 14.30 -8.53
CA LYS A 12 4.26 14.12 -8.34
C LYS A 12 4.71 12.81 -8.94
N ILE A 13 4.06 11.71 -8.60
CA ILE A 13 4.40 10.37 -9.07
C ILE A 13 4.23 10.26 -10.58
N THR A 14 3.06 10.63 -11.10
CA THR A 14 2.80 10.51 -12.54
C THR A 14 3.77 11.34 -13.38
N LEU A 15 4.08 12.57 -12.99
CA LEU A 15 5.03 13.41 -13.72
C LEU A 15 6.46 12.90 -13.65
N LYS A 16 6.83 12.20 -12.57
CA LYS A 16 8.19 11.68 -12.39
C LYS A 16 8.43 10.38 -13.17
N TYR A 17 7.47 9.46 -13.16
CA TYR A 17 7.68 8.08 -13.65
C TYR A 17 6.99 7.77 -14.98
N ARG A 18 5.99 8.56 -15.41
CA ARG A 18 5.32 8.38 -16.68
C ARG A 18 6.18 8.89 -17.84
N SER A 19 6.19 8.14 -18.93
CA SER A 19 6.85 8.62 -20.15
C SER A 19 6.33 10.01 -20.54
N PRO A 20 7.22 10.98 -20.85
CA PRO A 20 6.81 12.31 -21.29
C PRO A 20 5.95 12.31 -22.55
N ASN A 21 6.01 11.23 -23.36
CA ASN A 21 5.20 11.08 -24.56
C ASN A 21 3.74 10.73 -24.26
N ASP A 22 3.47 10.14 -23.06
CA ASP A 22 2.14 9.74 -22.60
C ASP A 22 1.46 10.84 -21.79
N LEU A 23 2.12 12.00 -21.64
CA LEU A 23 1.61 13.12 -20.88
C LEU A 23 1.18 14.27 -21.80
N PRO A 24 0.11 15.01 -21.45
CA PRO A 24 -0.22 16.25 -22.14
C PRO A 24 0.90 17.28 -21.94
N LYS A 25 1.10 18.13 -22.93
CA LYS A 25 2.14 19.15 -22.91
C LYS A 25 1.53 20.55 -22.93
N ASP A 26 2.20 21.48 -22.26
CA ASP A 26 1.85 22.91 -22.35
C ASP A 26 2.32 23.53 -23.67
N ASN A 27 2.07 24.82 -23.85
CA ASN A 27 2.45 25.57 -25.07
C ASN A 27 3.97 25.63 -25.31
N ARG A 28 4.77 25.22 -24.31
CA ARG A 28 6.25 25.16 -24.41
C ARG A 28 6.74 23.73 -24.59
N GLY A 29 5.84 22.76 -24.73
CA GLY A 29 6.17 21.35 -24.86
C GLY A 29 6.54 20.65 -23.55
N VAL A 30 6.33 21.30 -22.40
CA VAL A 30 6.63 20.73 -21.09
C VAL A 30 5.48 19.81 -20.65
N PRO A 31 5.75 18.58 -20.16
CA PRO A 31 4.73 17.69 -19.63
C PRO A 31 3.97 18.33 -18.44
N VAL A 32 2.66 18.34 -18.53
CA VAL A 32 1.79 18.90 -17.49
C VAL A 32 0.58 18.01 -17.27
N LEU A 33 0.01 18.04 -16.07
CA LEU A 33 -1.24 17.36 -15.77
C LEU A 33 -2.37 18.37 -15.57
N PRO A 34 -3.61 18.04 -15.99
CA PRO A 34 -4.76 18.90 -15.81
C PRO A 34 -4.94 19.30 -14.33
N ARG A 35 -5.20 20.58 -14.08
CA ARG A 35 -5.49 21.10 -12.73
C ARG A 35 -6.96 20.92 -12.39
N VAL A 36 -7.40 19.66 -12.30
CA VAL A 36 -8.78 19.29 -11.97
C VAL A 36 -8.82 18.61 -10.61
N ARG A 37 -9.96 18.67 -9.92
CA ARG A 37 -10.14 18.08 -8.60
C ARG A 37 -9.95 16.56 -8.64
N ASN A 38 -10.47 15.91 -9.68
CA ASN A 38 -10.30 14.47 -9.91
C ASN A 38 -9.45 14.28 -11.15
N LEU A 39 -8.26 13.75 -10.99
CA LEU A 39 -7.39 13.44 -12.11
C LEU A 39 -8.00 12.30 -12.93
N PRO A 40 -8.16 12.45 -14.26
CA PRO A 40 -8.62 11.35 -15.11
C PRO A 40 -7.83 10.07 -14.86
N SER A 41 -8.47 8.92 -14.90
CA SER A 41 -7.88 7.61 -14.57
C SER A 41 -6.59 7.32 -15.34
N LYS A 42 -6.53 7.72 -16.60
CA LYS A 42 -5.33 7.57 -17.43
C LYS A 42 -4.09 8.34 -16.91
N TYR A 43 -4.28 9.30 -16.00
CA TYR A 43 -3.19 10.08 -15.39
C TYR A 43 -3.01 9.76 -13.90
N VAL A 44 -3.77 8.79 -13.37
CA VAL A 44 -3.53 8.25 -12.04
C VAL A 44 -2.27 7.37 -12.10
N PRO A 45 -1.38 7.42 -11.10
CA PRO A 45 -0.21 6.55 -11.09
C PRO A 45 -0.61 5.08 -11.19
N THR A 46 0.14 4.33 -11.96
CA THR A 46 0.06 2.86 -11.95
C THR A 46 0.63 2.32 -10.64
N PHE A 47 0.34 1.06 -10.33
CA PHE A 47 0.94 0.40 -9.17
C PHE A 47 2.47 0.39 -9.25
N ALA A 48 3.05 0.10 -10.41
CA ALA A 48 4.49 0.11 -10.61
C ALA A 48 5.11 1.52 -10.37
N GLU A 49 4.50 2.58 -10.90
CA GLU A 49 4.97 3.95 -10.66
C GLU A 49 4.92 4.31 -9.16
N PHE A 50 3.90 3.86 -8.45
CA PHE A 50 3.77 4.08 -7.02
C PHE A 50 4.83 3.30 -6.22
N VAL A 51 5.08 2.03 -6.57
CA VAL A 51 6.12 1.24 -5.92
C VAL A 51 7.51 1.81 -6.18
N HIS A 52 7.80 2.27 -7.40
CA HIS A 52 9.05 2.99 -7.69
C HIS A 52 9.23 4.20 -6.77
N TYR A 53 8.17 4.98 -6.59
CA TYR A 53 8.21 6.14 -5.69
C TYR A 53 8.54 5.74 -4.25
N ILE A 54 7.86 4.72 -3.71
CA ILE A 54 8.10 4.25 -2.34
C ILE A 54 9.55 3.77 -2.16
N VAL A 55 10.04 2.98 -3.10
CA VAL A 55 11.41 2.45 -3.05
C VAL A 55 12.44 3.57 -3.11
N GLU A 56 12.31 4.52 -4.01
CA GLU A 56 13.25 5.65 -4.10
C GLU A 56 13.24 6.54 -2.87
N GLU A 57 12.06 6.86 -2.30
CA GLU A 57 11.97 7.64 -1.07
C GLU A 57 12.63 6.88 0.10
N GLY A 58 12.46 5.55 0.17
CA GLY A 58 13.11 4.70 1.18
C GLY A 58 14.62 4.61 0.99
N GLU A 59 15.11 4.41 -0.24
CA GLU A 59 16.55 4.39 -0.56
C GLU A 59 17.22 5.74 -0.29
N ALA A 60 16.48 6.85 -0.44
CA ALA A 60 16.95 8.19 -0.10
C ALA A 60 16.92 8.51 1.40
N GLY A 61 16.41 7.60 2.23
CA GLY A 61 16.29 7.80 3.69
C GLY A 61 15.23 8.84 4.08
N HIS A 62 14.28 9.13 3.21
CA HIS A 62 13.19 10.02 3.54
C HIS A 62 12.22 9.33 4.51
N GLU A 63 11.63 10.11 5.43
CA GLU A 63 10.58 9.61 6.31
C GLU A 63 9.35 9.20 5.47
N PRO A 64 8.92 7.92 5.55
CA PRO A 64 7.79 7.44 4.77
C PRO A 64 6.48 8.03 5.29
N ASP A 65 5.53 8.26 4.38
CA ASP A 65 4.17 8.63 4.75
C ASP A 65 3.50 7.47 5.51
N MET A 66 2.70 7.79 6.53
CA MET A 66 2.04 6.82 7.41
C MET A 66 1.18 5.79 6.67
N HIS A 67 0.73 6.07 5.45
CA HIS A 67 -0.12 5.17 4.66
C HIS A 67 0.64 4.00 4.03
N TRP A 68 1.98 4.09 3.93
CA TRP A 68 2.86 3.03 3.43
C TRP A 68 4.15 2.88 4.23
N ALA A 69 4.25 3.53 5.38
CA ALA A 69 5.38 3.30 6.28
C ALA A 69 5.40 1.84 6.74
N PRO A 70 6.58 1.21 6.83
CA PRO A 70 6.70 -0.08 7.52
C PRO A 70 6.11 0.01 8.92
N VAL A 71 5.29 -0.97 9.29
CA VAL A 71 4.56 -0.97 10.57
C VAL A 71 5.53 -0.90 11.75
N PHE A 72 6.68 -1.57 11.64
CA PHE A 72 7.68 -1.56 12.70
C PHE A 72 8.20 -0.16 12.99
N SER A 73 8.38 0.68 11.96
CA SER A 73 8.90 2.05 12.12
C SER A 73 7.83 3.03 12.59
N PHE A 74 6.59 2.83 12.18
CA PHE A 74 5.47 3.70 12.51
C PHE A 74 4.83 3.38 13.85
N CYS A 75 4.59 2.09 14.14
CA CYS A 75 3.92 1.63 15.36
C CYS A 75 4.87 1.26 16.50
N ASN A 76 6.18 1.15 16.22
CA ASN A 76 7.19 0.75 17.22
C ASN A 76 6.79 -0.48 18.07
N PRO A 77 6.40 -1.61 17.45
CA PRO A 77 5.82 -2.75 18.18
C PRO A 77 6.78 -3.35 19.22
N CYS A 78 8.10 -3.12 19.07
CA CYS A 78 9.10 -3.57 20.04
C CYS A 78 9.16 -2.71 21.32
N GLN A 79 8.53 -1.53 21.31
CA GLN A 79 8.51 -0.62 22.46
C GLN A 79 7.24 -0.76 23.31
N VAL A 80 6.26 -1.47 22.82
CA VAL A 80 4.99 -1.72 23.51
C VAL A 80 4.80 -3.21 23.74
N ASN A 81 4.14 -3.57 24.84
CA ASN A 81 3.85 -4.96 25.15
C ASN A 81 2.66 -5.46 24.33
N ILE A 82 2.90 -5.85 23.08
CA ILE A 82 1.90 -6.45 22.20
C ILE A 82 1.89 -7.96 22.47
N ASN A 83 0.79 -8.48 22.97
CA ASN A 83 0.62 -9.90 23.28
C ASN A 83 -0.35 -10.63 22.35
N THR A 84 -0.95 -9.91 21.39
CA THR A 84 -1.87 -10.49 20.39
C THR A 84 -1.78 -9.65 19.11
N ILE A 85 -1.62 -10.33 17.99
CA ILE A 85 -1.61 -9.74 16.66
C ILE A 85 -2.68 -10.44 15.83
N ALA A 86 -3.62 -9.67 15.29
CA ALA A 86 -4.60 -10.18 14.34
C ALA A 86 -4.12 -9.94 12.91
N LYS A 87 -4.30 -10.93 12.04
CA LYS A 87 -3.97 -10.85 10.61
C LYS A 87 -5.23 -10.65 9.79
N VAL A 88 -5.10 -9.93 8.68
CA VAL A 88 -6.24 -9.69 7.76
C VAL A 88 -6.77 -11.01 7.18
N GLU A 89 -5.87 -11.95 6.92
CA GLU A 89 -6.17 -13.27 6.36
C GLU A 89 -7.00 -14.15 7.31
N THR A 90 -6.79 -14.01 8.61
CA THR A 90 -7.47 -14.77 9.67
C THR A 90 -8.35 -13.90 10.57
N MET A 91 -8.76 -12.73 10.07
CA MET A 91 -9.44 -11.69 10.86
C MET A 91 -10.66 -12.20 11.63
N ASP A 92 -11.47 -13.07 11.03
CA ASP A 92 -12.68 -13.59 11.68
C ASP A 92 -12.32 -14.47 12.90
N GLU A 93 -11.33 -15.36 12.75
CA GLU A 93 -10.85 -16.27 13.78
C GLU A 93 -10.10 -15.52 14.89
N ASP A 94 -9.20 -14.62 14.48
CA ASP A 94 -8.41 -13.81 15.40
C ASP A 94 -9.31 -12.87 16.22
N THR A 95 -10.32 -12.29 15.59
CA THR A 95 -11.31 -11.45 16.27
C THR A 95 -12.09 -12.26 17.30
N GLU A 96 -12.55 -13.46 16.95
CA GLU A 96 -13.27 -14.33 17.89
C GLU A 96 -12.38 -14.71 19.08
N TYR A 97 -11.11 -15.02 18.83
CA TYR A 97 -10.15 -15.28 19.90
C TYR A 97 -10.00 -14.08 20.86
N ILE A 98 -9.82 -12.87 20.28
CA ILE A 98 -9.67 -11.63 21.07
C ILE A 98 -10.92 -11.37 21.90
N LEU A 99 -12.12 -11.45 21.30
CA LEU A 99 -13.38 -11.21 22.00
C LEU A 99 -13.59 -12.17 23.16
N ARG A 100 -13.27 -13.45 22.98
CA ARG A 100 -13.30 -14.44 24.09
C ARG A 100 -12.32 -14.06 25.20
N ARG A 101 -11.12 -13.64 24.86
CA ARG A 101 -10.07 -13.28 25.83
C ARG A 101 -10.46 -12.07 26.69
N ILE A 102 -11.14 -11.08 26.10
CA ILE A 102 -11.65 -9.90 26.83
C ILE A 102 -13.07 -10.07 27.36
N GLN A 103 -13.63 -11.29 27.31
CA GLN A 103 -14.94 -11.67 27.80
C GLN A 103 -16.12 -10.87 27.22
N VAL A 104 -16.00 -10.46 25.95
CA VAL A 104 -17.06 -9.77 25.21
C VAL A 104 -17.84 -10.77 24.35
N SER A 105 -19.15 -10.81 24.53
CA SER A 105 -20.04 -11.68 23.73
C SER A 105 -20.08 -11.22 22.27
N LYS A 106 -19.96 -12.15 21.33
CA LYS A 106 -19.95 -11.91 19.87
C LYS A 106 -21.14 -11.06 19.36
N GLY A 107 -22.30 -11.13 20.02
CA GLY A 107 -23.49 -10.35 19.64
C GLY A 107 -23.50 -8.87 20.09
N ARG A 108 -22.49 -8.42 20.84
CA ARG A 108 -22.38 -7.03 21.30
C ARG A 108 -21.63 -6.10 20.32
N ILE A 109 -20.88 -6.68 19.39
CA ILE A 109 -20.07 -5.92 18.43
C ILE A 109 -20.49 -6.34 17.02
N ASP A 110 -20.86 -5.37 16.21
CA ASP A 110 -21.11 -5.60 14.79
C ASP A 110 -19.77 -5.79 14.07
N MET A 111 -19.51 -7.04 13.70
CA MET A 111 -18.29 -7.46 12.99
C MET A 111 -18.53 -7.58 11.47
N THR A 112 -19.52 -6.87 10.94
CA THR A 112 -19.80 -6.89 9.51
C THR A 112 -18.56 -6.47 8.70
N LYS A 113 -18.18 -7.28 7.73
CA LYS A 113 -17.09 -6.94 6.81
C LYS A 113 -17.44 -5.67 6.05
N LYS A 114 -16.58 -4.64 6.18
CA LYS A 114 -16.69 -3.36 5.46
C LYS A 114 -15.56 -3.27 4.46
N ASN A 115 -15.76 -2.42 3.44
CA ASN A 115 -14.74 -2.16 2.40
C ASN A 115 -14.33 -3.40 1.58
N LEU A 116 -15.27 -4.29 1.30
CA LEU A 116 -15.05 -5.35 0.30
C LEU A 116 -14.79 -4.72 -1.08
N ALA A 117 -13.89 -5.34 -1.84
CA ALA A 117 -13.70 -4.96 -3.23
C ALA A 117 -15.02 -5.12 -4.02
N PRO A 118 -15.32 -4.23 -4.98
CA PRO A 118 -16.57 -4.30 -5.75
C PRO A 118 -16.81 -5.63 -6.46
N ASP A 119 -15.73 -6.33 -6.83
CA ASP A 119 -15.76 -7.65 -7.47
C ASP A 119 -15.76 -8.83 -6.48
N GLY A 120 -15.80 -8.53 -5.17
CA GLY A 120 -15.81 -9.51 -4.10
C GLY A 120 -14.48 -10.24 -3.88
N LYS A 121 -13.43 -9.92 -4.63
CA LYS A 121 -12.11 -10.54 -4.47
C LYS A 121 -11.40 -10.05 -3.22
N SER A 122 -10.68 -10.93 -2.57
CA SER A 122 -9.78 -10.58 -1.49
C SER A 122 -8.51 -9.89 -2.02
N ALA A 123 -7.85 -9.12 -1.15
CA ALA A 123 -6.57 -8.50 -1.52
C ALA A 123 -5.51 -9.54 -1.92
N SER A 124 -5.50 -10.70 -1.29
CA SER A 124 -4.57 -11.79 -1.61
C SER A 124 -4.79 -12.38 -3.00
N GLU A 125 -6.05 -12.48 -3.47
CA GLU A 125 -6.36 -13.01 -4.81
C GLU A 125 -5.88 -12.12 -5.96
N VAL A 126 -5.71 -10.82 -5.70
CA VAL A 126 -5.25 -9.87 -6.72
C VAL A 126 -3.81 -9.41 -6.53
N ALA A 127 -3.23 -9.62 -5.34
CA ALA A 127 -1.90 -9.14 -4.98
C ALA A 127 -0.80 -9.69 -5.90
N ASP A 128 -0.82 -10.99 -6.17
CA ASP A 128 0.19 -11.66 -7.00
C ASP A 128 0.27 -11.03 -8.39
N GLY A 129 -0.87 -10.71 -8.99
CA GLY A 129 -0.91 -10.05 -10.30
C GLY A 129 -0.29 -8.65 -10.27
N TYR A 130 -0.57 -7.85 -9.23
CA TYR A 130 0.05 -6.54 -9.06
C TYR A 130 1.55 -6.66 -8.78
N LEU A 131 1.96 -7.55 -7.89
CA LEU A 131 3.37 -7.77 -7.56
C LEU A 131 4.16 -8.28 -8.77
N LYS A 132 3.59 -9.18 -9.56
CA LYS A 132 4.21 -9.63 -10.81
C LYS A 132 4.39 -8.51 -11.83
N SER A 133 3.45 -7.56 -11.88
CA SER A 133 3.48 -6.44 -12.83
C SER A 133 4.63 -5.46 -12.62
N ILE A 134 5.25 -5.43 -11.44
CA ILE A 134 6.36 -4.52 -11.14
C ILE A 134 7.73 -5.07 -11.54
N GLY A 135 7.83 -6.35 -11.89
CA GLY A 135 9.07 -7.02 -12.25
C GLY A 135 9.94 -7.41 -11.04
N SER A 136 10.85 -8.37 -11.25
CA SER A 136 11.64 -8.97 -10.16
C SER A 136 12.50 -7.98 -9.39
N SER A 137 13.21 -7.10 -10.10
CA SER A 137 14.10 -6.13 -9.47
C SER A 137 13.39 -5.16 -8.52
N LEU A 138 12.22 -4.65 -8.91
CA LEU A 138 11.45 -3.74 -8.07
C LEU A 138 10.73 -4.50 -6.94
N TYR A 139 10.33 -5.74 -7.20
CA TYR A 139 9.78 -6.64 -6.18
C TYR A 139 10.79 -6.90 -5.05
N GLU A 140 12.04 -7.22 -5.40
CA GLU A 140 13.10 -7.43 -4.40
C GLU A 140 13.33 -6.18 -3.56
N LYS A 141 13.38 -5.01 -4.17
CA LYS A 141 13.58 -3.74 -3.47
C LYS A 141 12.44 -3.42 -2.50
N ILE A 142 11.18 -3.55 -2.94
CA ILE A 142 10.04 -3.28 -2.05
C ILE A 142 9.96 -4.33 -0.93
N THR A 143 10.23 -5.59 -1.21
CA THR A 143 10.28 -6.65 -0.19
C THR A 143 11.34 -6.35 0.86
N LYS A 144 12.53 -5.90 0.44
CA LYS A 144 13.61 -5.51 1.35
C LYS A 144 13.21 -4.33 2.25
N LEU A 145 12.44 -3.38 1.72
CA LEU A 145 11.97 -2.23 2.52
C LEU A 145 11.07 -2.65 3.69
N TYR A 146 10.29 -3.71 3.52
CA TYR A 146 9.36 -4.23 4.54
C TYR A 146 9.87 -5.51 5.23
N ILE A 147 11.15 -5.88 5.07
CA ILE A 147 11.67 -7.17 5.56
C ILE A 147 11.48 -7.35 7.08
N VAL A 148 11.59 -6.27 7.84
CA VAL A 148 11.40 -6.32 9.29
C VAL A 148 9.94 -6.60 9.65
N ASP A 149 8.98 -6.05 8.89
CA ASP A 149 7.57 -6.35 9.08
C ASP A 149 7.26 -7.82 8.77
N PHE A 150 7.86 -8.38 7.72
CA PHE A 150 7.73 -9.81 7.42
C PHE A 150 8.17 -10.67 8.61
N ASP A 151 9.34 -10.36 9.19
CA ASP A 151 9.90 -11.11 10.32
C ASP A 151 9.03 -10.96 11.59
N ILE A 152 8.70 -9.73 11.98
CA ILE A 152 7.96 -9.45 13.21
C ILE A 152 6.54 -10.05 13.18
N PHE A 153 5.87 -9.96 12.03
CA PHE A 153 4.50 -10.43 11.88
C PHE A 153 4.40 -11.86 11.34
N GLY A 154 5.51 -12.56 11.17
CA GLY A 154 5.55 -13.96 10.74
C GLY A 154 4.99 -14.17 9.33
N TYR A 155 5.30 -13.27 8.42
CA TYR A 155 5.03 -13.44 6.99
C TYR A 155 6.29 -13.92 6.27
N ASN A 156 6.11 -14.73 5.24
CA ASN A 156 7.18 -15.13 4.33
C ASN A 156 6.91 -14.51 2.96
N PRO A 157 7.79 -13.60 2.48
CA PRO A 157 7.66 -13.09 1.13
C PRO A 157 7.81 -14.25 0.13
N LYS A 158 6.93 -14.31 -0.86
CA LYS A 158 7.04 -15.30 -1.94
C LYS A 158 8.30 -15.03 -2.77
N ASN A 159 8.87 -16.06 -3.38
CA ASN A 159 9.81 -15.83 -4.47
C ASN A 159 9.06 -15.20 -5.65
N PHE A 160 9.72 -14.31 -6.40
CA PHE A 160 9.09 -13.67 -7.56
C PHE A 160 8.58 -14.66 -8.60
N SER A 161 9.27 -15.82 -8.75
CA SER A 161 8.86 -16.91 -9.63
C SER A 161 7.54 -17.57 -9.24
N ASP A 162 7.14 -17.43 -7.98
CA ASP A 162 5.99 -18.13 -7.40
C ASP A 162 4.72 -17.23 -7.36
N LEU A 163 4.84 -16.00 -7.89
CA LEU A 163 3.76 -15.03 -8.03
C LEU A 163 2.82 -15.28 -9.25
#